data_f76261aa0ed146a0ceeeb2e4e0c27703
#
_entry.id   f76261aa0ed146a0ceeeb2e4e0c27703
#
_cell.length_a   1.000
_cell.length_b   1.000
_cell.length_c   1.000
_cell.angle_alpha   90.00
_cell.angle_beta   90.00
_cell.angle_gamma   90.00
#
_symmetry.space_group_name_H-M   'P 1'
#
loop_
_entity.id
_entity.type
_entity.pdbx_description
1 polymer ?
#
loop_
_entity_poly.entity_id
_entity_poly.type
_entity_poly.pdbx_seq_one_letter_code
_entity_poly.pdbx_strand_id
1 'polypeptide(L)'
;WFLIQLVVPMGAYFYAPTSGRAVITDYFEKTGADYLRVEEGHVRFKLDSMERHKIGIRKNEVMGRIGFLSGERDGVATLVVRNFLNNPSGHYADVPLHTPGGTQDSVQSYNHFSGSAGFGELEFHSPGVNRRMGEAVVTDVNQVWAFTGKREALVGIAVALLNLPGSVFDL
;
A
#
# COMPACT_ATOMS: atom_id res chain seq x y z
N TRP A 1 9.34 2.56 -9.62
CA TRP A 1 8.97 2.81 -8.23
C TRP A 1 8.26 4.15 -8.11
N PHE A 2 6.99 4.11 -7.71
CA PHE A 2 6.13 5.28 -7.58
C PHE A 2 5.55 5.28 -6.17
N LEU A 3 5.76 6.33 -5.41
CA LEU A 3 5.25 6.46 -4.06
C LEU A 3 4.40 7.73 -3.89
N ILE A 4 3.49 7.69 -2.94
CA ILE A 4 2.81 8.84 -2.38
C ILE A 4 3.11 8.85 -0.89
N GLN A 5 3.69 9.94 -0.40
CA GLN A 5 3.86 10.17 1.02
C GLN A 5 2.66 10.90 1.59
N LEU A 6 2.18 10.44 2.72
CA LEU A 6 1.01 10.99 3.40
C LEU A 6 1.37 11.27 4.85
N VAL A 7 1.05 12.46 5.33
CA VAL A 7 1.07 12.73 6.77
C VAL A 7 0.03 11.84 7.43
N VAL A 8 0.44 11.03 8.40
CA VAL A 8 -0.42 10.03 9.02
C VAL A 8 -0.86 10.49 10.41
N PRO A 9 -2.10 10.94 10.56
CA PRO A 9 -2.70 11.12 11.88
C PRO A 9 -2.92 9.74 12.52
N MET A 10 -3.05 9.70 13.84
CA MET A 10 -3.37 8.45 14.56
C MET A 10 -4.61 7.79 13.95
N GLY A 11 -4.55 6.49 13.75
CA GLY A 11 -5.65 5.69 13.18
C GLY A 11 -5.70 5.61 11.66
N ALA A 12 -4.67 6.07 10.95
CA ALA A 12 -4.56 5.86 9.51
C ALA A 12 -4.19 4.41 9.17
N TYR A 13 -4.72 3.93 8.05
CA TYR A 13 -4.46 2.58 7.56
C TYR A 13 -4.24 2.55 6.05
N PHE A 14 -3.30 1.71 5.66
CA PHE A 14 -3.17 1.21 4.31
C PHE A 14 -4.06 -0.02 4.11
N TYR A 15 -4.65 -0.13 2.92
CA TYR A 15 -5.48 -1.26 2.50
C TYR A 15 -5.05 -1.73 1.12
N ALA A 16 -4.92 -3.03 0.96
CA ALA A 16 -4.67 -3.65 -0.33
C ALA A 16 -5.60 -4.86 -0.55
N PRO A 17 -6.48 -4.83 -1.54
CA PRO A 17 -7.18 -6.03 -2.00
C PRO A 17 -6.20 -7.05 -2.58
N THR A 18 -6.41 -8.32 -2.24
CA THR A 18 -5.56 -9.43 -2.69
C THR A 18 -6.40 -10.56 -3.28
N SER A 19 -5.78 -11.43 -4.08
CA SER A 19 -6.45 -12.57 -4.72
C SER A 19 -6.72 -13.75 -3.77
N GLY A 20 -6.24 -13.65 -2.54
CA GLY A 20 -6.34 -14.63 -1.49
C GLY A 20 -5.62 -14.13 -0.26
N ARG A 21 -5.24 -15.02 0.65
CA ARG A 21 -4.43 -14.65 1.81
C ARG A 21 -2.98 -14.38 1.37
N ALA A 22 -2.57 -13.12 1.40
CA ALA A 22 -1.27 -12.69 0.92
C ALA A 22 -0.10 -13.17 1.81
N VAL A 23 1.04 -13.42 1.16
CA VAL A 23 2.33 -13.60 1.83
C VAL A 23 3.01 -12.24 1.89
N ILE A 24 3.34 -11.81 3.10
CA ILE A 24 3.94 -10.50 3.35
C ILE A 24 5.45 -10.61 3.47
N THR A 25 6.16 -9.69 2.84
CA THR A 25 7.58 -9.44 3.06
C THR A 25 7.74 -8.35 4.11
N ASP A 26 8.46 -8.64 5.18
CA ASP A 26 8.92 -7.62 6.12
C ASP A 26 10.31 -7.14 5.68
N TYR A 27 10.46 -5.84 5.39
CA TYR A 27 11.72 -5.27 4.90
C TYR A 27 12.68 -4.84 6.02
N PHE A 28 12.16 -4.73 7.23
CA PHE A 28 12.94 -4.39 8.42
C PHE A 28 12.72 -5.46 9.49
N GLU A 29 12.16 -5.09 10.62
CA GLU A 29 11.77 -6.04 11.66
C GLU A 29 10.39 -6.63 11.35
N LYS A 30 10.11 -7.80 11.92
CA LYS A 30 8.82 -8.46 11.77
C LYS A 30 7.69 -7.57 12.27
N THR A 31 6.75 -7.28 11.40
CA THR A 31 5.60 -6.47 11.72
C THR A 31 4.61 -7.26 12.59
N GLY A 32 4.30 -6.72 13.76
CA GLY A 32 3.39 -7.33 14.72
C GLY A 32 1.91 -7.24 14.32
N ALA A 33 1.08 -8.05 14.98
CA ALA A 33 -0.37 -8.11 14.72
C ALA A 33 -1.10 -6.78 15.03
N ASP A 34 -0.53 -5.92 15.86
CA ASP A 34 -1.08 -4.58 16.14
C ASP A 34 -0.98 -3.65 14.93
N TYR A 35 -0.03 -3.90 14.04
CA TYR A 35 0.18 -3.12 12.83
C TYR A 35 -0.35 -3.79 11.57
N LEU A 36 -0.27 -5.12 11.48
CA LEU A 36 -0.54 -5.84 10.25
C LEU A 36 -1.63 -6.91 10.44
N ARG A 37 -2.66 -6.83 9.64
CA ARG A 37 -3.67 -7.90 9.49
C ARG A 37 -3.67 -8.38 8.06
N VAL A 38 -3.52 -9.69 7.90
CA VAL A 38 -3.58 -10.40 6.63
C VAL A 38 -4.73 -11.39 6.69
N GLU A 39 -5.75 -11.11 5.92
CA GLU A 39 -6.95 -11.93 5.85
C GLU A 39 -7.20 -12.42 4.41
N GLU A 40 -8.16 -13.28 4.24
CA GLU A 40 -8.55 -13.72 2.90
C GLU A 40 -9.07 -12.51 2.10
N GLY A 41 -8.45 -12.25 0.96
CA GLY A 41 -8.83 -11.17 0.06
C GLY A 41 -8.31 -9.77 0.39
N HIS A 42 -7.62 -9.58 1.52
CA HIS A 42 -7.06 -8.24 1.80
C HIS A 42 -5.93 -8.21 2.84
N VAL A 43 -5.19 -7.11 2.76
CA VAL A 43 -4.19 -6.70 3.75
C VAL A 43 -4.59 -5.34 4.32
N ARG A 44 -4.54 -5.21 5.65
CA ARG A 44 -4.64 -3.94 6.36
C ARG A 44 -3.36 -3.69 7.16
N PHE A 45 -2.75 -2.52 6.97
CA PHE A 45 -1.53 -2.14 7.64
C PHE A 45 -1.65 -0.75 8.27
N LYS A 46 -1.34 -0.63 9.54
CA LYS A 46 -1.45 0.60 10.32
C LYS A 46 -0.32 1.55 10.00
N LEU A 47 -0.67 2.81 9.77
CA LEU A 47 0.23 3.91 9.49
C LEU A 47 0.02 4.97 10.59
N ASP A 48 0.88 5.01 11.59
CA ASP A 48 0.75 5.91 12.75
C ASP A 48 2.05 6.64 13.11
N SER A 49 3.13 6.30 12.43
CA SER A 49 4.47 6.86 12.67
C SER A 49 5.04 6.63 14.06
N MET A 50 4.51 5.65 14.79
CA MET A 50 5.01 5.32 16.14
C MET A 50 6.16 4.32 16.08
N GLU A 51 6.16 3.44 15.10
CA GLU A 51 7.20 2.44 14.87
C GLU A 51 7.58 2.41 13.39
N ARG A 52 8.80 1.92 13.12
CA ARG A 52 9.31 1.81 11.76
C ARG A 52 9.00 0.43 11.18
N HIS A 53 8.08 0.37 10.24
CA HIS A 53 7.75 -0.86 9.53
C HIS A 53 7.67 -0.62 8.02
N LYS A 54 8.08 -1.61 7.25
CA LYS A 54 7.85 -1.63 5.81
C LYS A 54 7.43 -3.03 5.39
N ILE A 55 6.31 -3.13 4.73
CA ILE A 55 5.76 -4.37 4.21
C ILE A 55 5.75 -4.38 2.68
N GLY A 56 5.83 -5.58 2.09
CA GLY A 56 5.65 -5.82 0.67
C GLY A 56 4.61 -6.89 0.40
N ILE A 57 3.93 -6.79 -0.74
CA ILE A 57 2.94 -7.74 -1.23
C ILE A 57 3.35 -8.20 -2.62
N ARG A 58 3.40 -9.51 -2.81
CA ARG A 58 3.85 -10.11 -4.06
C ARG A 58 2.95 -9.78 -5.24
N LYS A 59 3.58 -9.62 -6.40
CA LYS A 59 2.90 -9.30 -7.66
C LYS A 59 1.75 -10.24 -8.04
N ASN A 60 1.83 -11.51 -7.66
CA ASN A 60 0.80 -12.50 -7.98
C ASN A 60 -0.46 -12.39 -7.10
N GLU A 61 -0.39 -11.65 -6.02
CA GLU A 61 -1.44 -11.53 -5.02
C GLU A 61 -2.16 -10.17 -5.10
N VAL A 62 -1.54 -9.19 -5.76
CA VAL A 62 -2.04 -7.82 -5.84
C VAL A 62 -3.12 -7.66 -6.90
N MET A 63 -4.21 -6.96 -6.56
CA MET A 63 -5.35 -6.71 -7.42
C MET A 63 -5.28 -5.36 -8.17
N GLY A 64 -4.08 -4.73 -8.26
CA GLY A 64 -3.87 -3.49 -9.02
C GLY A 64 -4.47 -2.24 -8.37
N ARG A 65 -4.77 -2.27 -7.08
CA ARG A 65 -5.30 -1.13 -6.33
C ARG A 65 -4.83 -1.17 -4.89
N ILE A 66 -4.63 0.01 -4.33
CA ILE A 66 -4.31 0.22 -2.92
C ILE A 66 -5.01 1.46 -2.40
N GLY A 67 -5.23 1.54 -1.11
CA GLY A 67 -5.89 2.66 -0.47
C GLY A 67 -5.24 3.08 0.84
N PHE A 68 -5.46 4.33 1.19
CA PHE A 68 -5.17 4.93 2.48
C PHE A 68 -6.44 5.57 3.01
N LEU A 69 -6.80 5.29 4.25
CA LEU A 69 -7.90 5.95 4.93
C LEU A 69 -7.42 6.42 6.31
N SER A 70 -7.50 7.73 6.54
CA SER A 70 -7.18 8.30 7.85
C SER A 70 -8.32 8.15 8.85
N GLY A 71 -7.99 8.25 10.13
CA GLY A 71 -8.96 8.59 11.17
C GLY A 71 -9.51 10.01 10.95
N GLU A 72 -10.57 10.35 11.66
CA GLU A 72 -11.13 11.70 11.63
C GLU A 72 -10.32 12.63 12.54
N ARG A 73 -10.06 13.81 12.02
CA ARG A 73 -9.59 14.96 12.78
C ARG A 73 -10.51 16.14 12.50
N ASP A 74 -11.09 16.72 13.54
CA ASP A 74 -12.07 17.80 13.43
C ASP A 74 -13.27 17.44 12.53
N GLY A 75 -13.70 16.16 12.55
CA GLY A 75 -14.81 15.65 11.74
C GLY A 75 -14.45 15.38 10.28
N VAL A 76 -13.18 15.46 9.92
CA VAL A 76 -12.71 15.27 8.54
C VAL A 76 -11.68 14.13 8.48
N ALA A 77 -11.92 13.19 7.58
CA ALA A 77 -10.96 12.15 7.20
C ALA A 77 -10.47 12.37 5.76
N THR A 78 -9.43 11.65 5.39
CA THR A 78 -8.88 11.63 4.03
C THR A 78 -8.82 10.20 3.53
N LEU A 79 -9.32 9.99 2.32
CA LEU A 79 -9.18 8.75 1.56
C LEU A 79 -8.33 9.03 0.33
N VAL A 80 -7.28 8.24 0.14
CA VAL A 80 -6.52 8.20 -1.12
C VAL A 80 -6.61 6.80 -1.68
N VAL A 81 -7.02 6.67 -2.94
CA VAL A 81 -7.06 5.40 -3.66
C VAL A 81 -6.18 5.51 -4.89
N ARG A 82 -5.42 4.47 -5.12
CA ARG A 82 -4.51 4.36 -6.25
C ARG A 82 -4.81 3.08 -7.03
N ASN A 83 -5.11 3.23 -8.32
CA ASN A 83 -5.22 2.12 -9.26
C ASN A 83 -4.04 2.14 -10.21
N PHE A 84 -3.52 0.96 -10.52
CA PHE A 84 -2.34 0.80 -11.35
C PHE A 84 -2.38 -0.54 -12.10
N LEU A 85 -1.60 -0.63 -13.17
CA LEU A 85 -1.41 -1.89 -13.88
C LEU A 85 -0.42 -2.75 -13.10
N ASN A 86 -0.87 -3.93 -12.69
CA ASN A 86 -0.02 -4.96 -12.09
C ASN A 86 0.28 -6.02 -13.14
N ASN A 87 1.55 -6.35 -13.36
CA ASN A 87 1.97 -7.41 -14.28
C ASN A 87 2.50 -8.61 -13.49
N PRO A 88 1.69 -9.67 -13.29
CA PRO A 88 2.13 -10.86 -12.55
C PRO A 88 3.33 -11.58 -13.16
N SER A 89 3.54 -11.43 -14.46
CA SER A 89 4.69 -12.02 -15.18
C SER A 89 5.93 -11.12 -15.18
N GLY A 90 5.79 -9.85 -14.77
CA GLY A 90 6.89 -8.90 -14.71
C GLY A 90 7.96 -9.29 -13.69
N HIS A 91 9.16 -8.77 -13.88
CA HIS A 91 10.24 -8.89 -12.91
C HIS A 91 10.32 -7.61 -12.08
N TYR A 92 10.14 -7.72 -10.76
CA TYR A 92 10.15 -6.57 -9.86
C TYR A 92 11.42 -6.57 -9.03
N ALA A 93 12.00 -5.40 -8.84
CA ALA A 93 13.12 -5.19 -7.92
C ALA A 93 12.57 -4.73 -6.56
N ASP A 94 13.06 -5.36 -5.50
CA ASP A 94 12.68 -4.98 -4.15
C ASP A 94 13.32 -3.63 -3.74
N VAL A 95 12.62 -2.86 -2.96
CA VAL A 95 13.11 -1.60 -2.39
C VAL A 95 12.94 -1.63 -0.88
N PRO A 96 14.02 -1.53 -0.11
CA PRO A 96 15.38 -1.13 -0.50
C PRO A 96 16.15 -2.21 -1.26
N LEU A 97 16.96 -1.79 -2.23
CA LEU A 97 17.67 -2.67 -3.17
C LEU A 97 18.72 -3.61 -2.53
N HIS A 98 19.12 -3.36 -1.30
CA HIS A 98 20.04 -4.23 -0.56
C HIS A 98 19.36 -5.45 0.08
N THR A 99 18.05 -5.48 0.08
CA THR A 99 17.31 -6.68 0.48
C THR A 99 17.57 -7.76 -0.58
N PRO A 100 18.02 -8.96 -0.21
CA PRO A 100 18.29 -10.01 -1.19
C PRO A 100 17.07 -10.22 -2.06
N GLY A 101 17.24 -10.00 -3.36
CA GLY A 101 16.18 -10.08 -4.35
C GLY A 101 15.47 -11.42 -4.33
N GLY A 102 14.21 -11.44 -4.69
CA GLY A 102 13.44 -12.68 -4.81
C GLY A 102 12.02 -12.60 -4.29
N THR A 103 11.66 -11.56 -3.56
CA THR A 103 10.27 -11.40 -3.09
C THR A 103 9.34 -11.02 -4.23
N GLN A 104 9.80 -10.22 -5.20
CA GLN A 104 9.02 -9.78 -6.37
C GLN A 104 7.74 -9.04 -5.96
N ASP A 105 7.87 -8.14 -5.00
CA ASP A 105 6.76 -7.34 -4.50
C ASP A 105 6.43 -6.22 -5.47
N SER A 106 5.20 -6.15 -5.94
CA SER A 106 4.73 -5.06 -6.80
C SER A 106 4.07 -3.92 -6.01
N VAL A 107 3.72 -4.17 -4.75
CA VAL A 107 3.18 -3.17 -3.83
C VAL A 107 4.00 -3.19 -2.56
N GLN A 108 4.29 -2.00 -2.03
CA GLN A 108 4.90 -1.83 -0.72
C GLN A 108 4.17 -0.72 0.05
N SER A 109 4.26 -0.76 1.37
CA SER A 109 3.81 0.33 2.24
C SER A 109 4.79 0.51 3.38
N TYR A 110 5.08 1.76 3.72
CA TYR A 110 6.05 2.12 4.73
C TYR A 110 5.40 3.00 5.79
N ASN A 111 5.61 2.64 7.05
CA ASN A 111 5.30 3.44 8.22
C ASN A 111 6.61 4.02 8.76
N HIS A 112 6.79 5.32 8.62
CA HIS A 112 8.03 5.99 9.03
C HIS A 112 7.94 6.45 10.48
N PHE A 113 8.84 5.95 11.31
CA PHE A 113 9.06 6.51 12.64
C PHE A 113 9.88 7.80 12.55
N SER A 114 9.30 8.88 13.06
CA SER A 114 10.01 10.15 13.19
C SER A 114 9.43 10.92 14.37
N GLY A 115 10.27 11.37 15.26
CA GLY A 115 9.85 12.11 16.46
C GLY A 115 9.13 13.44 16.21
N SER A 116 9.09 13.96 14.98
CA SER A 116 8.50 15.26 14.68
C SER A 116 7.65 15.36 13.41
N ALA A 117 7.79 14.47 12.46
CA ALA A 117 7.04 14.50 11.19
C ALA A 117 6.93 13.09 10.61
N GLY A 118 6.02 12.31 11.17
CA GLY A 118 5.75 10.97 10.67
C GLY A 118 4.98 10.96 9.36
N PHE A 119 5.27 9.99 8.52
CA PHE A 119 4.55 9.78 7.28
C PHE A 119 4.35 8.28 6.99
N GLY A 120 3.34 7.98 6.20
CA GLY A 120 3.13 6.69 5.58
C GLY A 120 3.32 6.77 4.08
N GLU A 121 3.63 5.66 3.44
CA GLU A 121 3.80 5.58 1.99
C GLU A 121 2.88 4.53 1.37
N LEU A 122 2.28 4.92 0.24
CA LEU A 122 1.59 4.02 -0.69
C LEU A 122 2.47 3.87 -1.92
N GLU A 123 3.03 2.70 -2.11
CA GLU A 123 3.97 2.43 -3.18
C GLU A 123 3.43 1.36 -4.13
N PHE A 124 3.61 1.56 -5.44
CA PHE A 124 3.60 0.48 -6.40
C PHE A 124 4.86 0.54 -7.26
N HIS A 125 5.23 -0.60 -7.80
CA HIS A 125 6.44 -0.75 -8.59
C HIS A 125 6.10 -1.13 -10.02
N SER A 126 6.82 -0.56 -10.96
CA SER A 126 6.84 -1.02 -12.34
C SER A 126 7.75 -2.22 -12.47
N PRO A 127 7.44 -3.16 -13.37
CA PRO A 127 8.40 -4.22 -13.70
C PRO A 127 9.71 -3.64 -14.23
N GLY A 128 10.80 -4.23 -13.84
CA GLY A 128 12.13 -3.89 -14.35
C GLY A 128 12.27 -4.22 -15.84
N VAL A 129 13.06 -3.42 -16.54
CA VAL A 129 13.42 -3.67 -17.94
C VAL A 129 14.88 -4.12 -18.06
N ASN A 130 15.12 -5.10 -18.91
CA ASN A 130 16.47 -5.62 -19.10
C ASN A 130 17.23 -4.79 -20.14
N ARG A 131 18.23 -4.02 -19.69
CA ARG A 131 19.11 -3.22 -20.57
C ARG A 131 19.91 -4.03 -21.60
N ARG A 132 20.03 -5.35 -21.44
CA ARG A 132 20.79 -6.19 -22.39
C ARG A 132 20.11 -6.34 -23.75
N MET A 133 18.84 -5.97 -23.89
CA MET A 133 18.05 -6.09 -25.11
C MET A 133 17.84 -4.75 -25.85
N GLY A 134 18.66 -3.74 -25.59
CA GLY A 134 18.53 -2.41 -26.18
C GLY A 134 17.72 -1.44 -25.33
N GLU A 135 17.25 -0.34 -25.93
CA GLU A 135 16.37 0.60 -25.24
C GLU A 135 15.02 -0.07 -24.96
N ALA A 136 14.75 -0.29 -23.66
CA ALA A 136 13.49 -0.81 -23.21
C ALA A 136 12.68 0.31 -22.57
N VAL A 137 11.49 0.56 -23.10
CA VAL A 137 10.53 1.53 -22.56
C VAL A 137 9.39 0.77 -21.93
N VAL A 138 9.05 1.13 -20.69
CA VAL A 138 7.83 0.67 -20.03
C VAL A 138 6.91 1.86 -19.83
N THR A 139 5.66 1.69 -20.20
CA THR A 139 4.62 2.67 -19.90
C THR A 139 3.73 2.11 -18.83
N ASP A 140 3.66 2.81 -17.69
CA ASP A 140 2.72 2.49 -16.63
C ASP A 140 1.60 3.52 -16.60
N VAL A 141 0.40 3.02 -16.33
CA VAL A 141 -0.78 3.85 -16.11
C VAL A 141 -1.19 3.71 -14.67
N ASN A 142 -1.27 4.85 -13.98
CA ASN A 142 -1.84 4.86 -12.65
C ASN A 142 -2.82 6.02 -12.50
N GLN A 143 -3.87 5.78 -11.72
CA GLN A 143 -4.87 6.78 -11.36
C GLN A 143 -4.84 6.97 -9.87
N VAL A 144 -4.86 8.23 -9.44
CA VAL A 144 -4.91 8.60 -8.02
C VAL A 144 -6.19 9.40 -7.79
N TRP A 145 -6.98 8.98 -6.83
CA TRP A 145 -8.14 9.70 -6.34
C TRP A 145 -7.91 10.06 -4.87
N ALA A 146 -8.21 11.30 -4.54
CA ALA A 146 -8.16 11.80 -3.18
C ALA A 146 -9.50 12.45 -2.81
N PHE A 147 -10.00 12.09 -1.64
CA PHE A 147 -11.28 12.58 -1.11
C PHE A 147 -11.08 13.03 0.33
N THR A 148 -11.80 14.07 0.73
CA THR A 148 -11.88 14.51 2.11
C THR A 148 -13.34 14.66 2.53
N GLY A 149 -13.63 14.33 3.78
CA GLY A 149 -15.00 14.42 4.30
C GLY A 149 -15.21 13.56 5.53
N LYS A 150 -16.47 13.32 5.88
CA LYS A 150 -16.81 12.43 6.99
C LYS A 150 -16.34 11.00 6.67
N ARG A 151 -15.73 10.34 7.66
CA ARG A 151 -15.18 9.00 7.49
C ARG A 151 -16.20 7.98 6.98
N GLU A 152 -17.43 8.04 7.46
CA GLU A 152 -18.52 7.15 7.02
C GLU A 152 -18.76 7.25 5.50
N ALA A 153 -18.83 8.47 4.95
CA ALA A 153 -18.99 8.68 3.51
C ALA A 153 -17.78 8.17 2.72
N LEU A 154 -16.57 8.38 3.25
CA LEU A 154 -15.33 7.91 2.64
C LEU A 154 -15.22 6.38 2.65
N VAL A 155 -15.71 5.71 3.69
CA VAL A 155 -15.81 4.23 3.72
C VAL A 155 -16.69 3.73 2.58
N GLY A 156 -17.84 4.36 2.31
CA GLY A 156 -18.68 4.00 1.15
C GLY A 156 -17.92 4.10 -0.18
N ILE A 157 -17.13 5.15 -0.37
CA ILE A 157 -16.27 5.31 -1.54
C ILE A 157 -15.16 4.26 -1.58
N ALA A 158 -14.51 3.99 -0.45
CA ALA A 158 -13.44 3.00 -0.34
C ALA A 158 -13.94 1.58 -0.68
N VAL A 159 -15.12 1.21 -0.18
CA VAL A 159 -15.79 -0.06 -0.52
C VAL A 159 -15.94 -0.20 -2.04
N ALA A 160 -16.43 0.83 -2.70
CA ALA A 160 -16.64 0.80 -4.15
C ALA A 160 -15.31 0.74 -4.94
N LEU A 161 -14.34 1.60 -4.58
CA LEU A 161 -13.10 1.74 -5.34
C LEU A 161 -12.09 0.61 -5.06
N LEU A 162 -12.01 0.12 -3.83
CA LEU A 162 -11.11 -0.99 -3.46
C LEU A 162 -11.78 -2.36 -3.64
N ASN A 163 -13.09 -2.41 -3.79
CA ASN A 163 -13.87 -3.65 -3.83
C ASN A 163 -13.62 -4.52 -2.58
N LEU A 164 -13.66 -3.90 -1.42
CA LEU A 164 -13.54 -4.54 -0.11
C LEU A 164 -14.85 -4.39 0.67
N PRO A 165 -15.24 -5.35 1.52
CA PRO A 165 -16.42 -5.21 2.35
C PRO A 165 -16.25 -4.09 3.39
N GLY A 166 -17.35 -3.43 3.77
CA GLY A 166 -17.34 -2.30 4.71
C GLY A 166 -16.69 -2.63 6.06
N SER A 167 -16.86 -3.85 6.55
CA SER A 167 -16.28 -4.34 7.81
C SER A 167 -14.75 -4.31 7.87
N VAL A 168 -14.08 -4.28 6.72
CA VAL A 168 -12.60 -4.14 6.66
C VAL A 168 -12.14 -2.78 7.19
N PHE A 169 -13.00 -1.76 7.12
CA PHE A 169 -12.71 -0.38 7.52
C PHE A 169 -13.12 -0.06 8.96
N ASP A 170 -13.70 -1.02 9.67
CA ASP A 170 -14.01 -0.88 11.10
C ASP A 170 -12.70 -0.87 11.91
N LEU A 171 -12.61 0.07 12.87
CA LEU A 171 -11.40 0.32 13.69
C LEU A 171 -11.45 -0.46 14.99
#